data_c467974812294492fd2981ba65e0e5ba
#
_entry.id   c467974812294492fd2981ba65e0e5ba
#
_cell.length_a   1.000
_cell.length_b   1.000
_cell.length_c   1.000
_cell.angle_alpha   90.00
_cell.angle_beta   90.00
_cell.angle_gamma   90.00
#
_symmetry.space_group_name_H-M   'P 1'
#
loop_
_entity.id
_entity.type
_entity.pdbx_description
1 polymer ?
#
loop_
_entity_poly.entity_id
_entity_poly.type
_entity_poly.pdbx_seq_one_letter_code
_entity_poly.pdbx_strand_id
1 'polypeptide(L)'
;MRQVFIVIFCVFGLFYNAQMKRTAAVGFYNVENLWDTVKSVDYIDATLPAHHINFHRSVPLDSLKYLEITKDYKGPWDYERIKGQKVVRKQILSDDFTPKSNKNYTYNIYQQKLKNIAQVISEIGFKYTKTAPAVVGLVEVENRQVVEALTQQDALKKYDYGVVHYNSFDARGIDVALIYQKKRFTVTNSYKKELVLFREDGKREYTRDLLVVSGILDGEKVAFFVNHWPSRRGGEAVSMPKRNAAAVLLKQEMDALREKNPNIKLIAMGDFNDDPISPSFKNHLKAVGDEKELNEEYPYFNPMYKMYKKGVASLAYRDAPNLFDQIIYSKNLVSGSSAEEYAVYRTEVYAPAYLINKQGNYKGYPFRSWDGDKFTGGYSDHFPVFTILQKEAK
;
A
#
# COMPACT_ATOMS: atom_id res chain seq x y z
N MET A 1 -39.16 -32.93 68.32
CA MET A 1 -38.44 -31.69 67.85
C MET A 1 -37.50 -32.08 66.71
N ARG A 2 -37.87 -31.72 65.47
CA ARG A 2 -37.00 -31.93 64.28
C ARG A 2 -36.28 -30.60 64.00
N GLN A 3 -34.97 -30.61 64.14
CA GLN A 3 -34.13 -29.43 63.76
C GLN A 3 -33.93 -29.48 62.25
N VAL A 4 -34.35 -28.37 61.56
CA VAL A 4 -34.09 -28.15 60.13
C VAL A 4 -32.81 -27.34 60.01
N PHE A 5 -31.77 -27.95 59.44
CA PHE A 5 -30.55 -27.22 59.07
C PHE A 5 -30.75 -26.57 57.70
N ILE A 6 -30.78 -25.25 57.65
CA ILE A 6 -30.75 -24.47 56.44
C ILE A 6 -29.29 -24.26 56.04
N VAL A 7 -28.84 -24.90 54.95
CA VAL A 7 -27.54 -24.68 54.36
C VAL A 7 -27.67 -23.52 53.32
N ILE A 8 -27.12 -22.36 53.67
CA ILE A 8 -27.04 -21.22 52.75
C ILE A 8 -25.84 -21.45 51.81
N PHE A 9 -26.12 -21.77 50.53
CA PHE A 9 -25.11 -21.80 49.44
C PHE A 9 -24.85 -20.35 49.01
N CYS A 10 -23.71 -19.75 49.47
CA CYS A 10 -23.18 -18.51 48.87
C CYS A 10 -22.56 -18.84 47.50
N VAL A 11 -23.30 -18.58 46.43
CA VAL A 11 -22.77 -18.62 45.07
C VAL A 11 -21.94 -17.35 44.87
N PHE A 12 -20.63 -17.43 45.04
CA PHE A 12 -19.71 -16.38 44.55
C PHE A 12 -19.70 -16.44 43.04
N GLY A 13 -20.48 -15.56 42.43
CA GLY A 13 -20.39 -15.28 41.00
C GLY A 13 -19.05 -14.64 40.68
N LEU A 14 -18.12 -15.40 40.12
CA LEU A 14 -16.94 -14.84 39.49
C LEU A 14 -17.40 -14.07 38.24
N PHE A 15 -17.62 -12.78 38.38
CA PHE A 15 -17.76 -11.89 37.21
C PHE A 15 -16.40 -11.85 36.52
N TYR A 16 -16.19 -12.73 35.53
CA TYR A 16 -15.16 -12.51 34.52
C TYR A 16 -15.58 -11.25 33.73
N ASN A 17 -15.03 -10.12 34.11
CA ASN A 17 -15.03 -8.96 33.22
C ASN A 17 -14.19 -9.36 31.99
N ALA A 18 -14.84 -9.86 30.97
CA ALA A 18 -14.21 -10.01 29.65
C ALA A 18 -13.87 -8.60 29.17
N GLN A 19 -12.64 -8.21 29.39
CA GLN A 19 -12.13 -6.90 28.99
C GLN A 19 -12.32 -6.77 27.48
N MET A 20 -13.17 -5.85 27.04
CA MET A 20 -13.46 -5.67 25.61
C MET A 20 -12.19 -5.21 24.91
N LYS A 21 -11.84 -5.88 23.83
CA LYS A 21 -10.69 -5.54 23.02
C LYS A 21 -11.14 -4.75 21.80
N ARG A 22 -10.49 -3.62 21.53
CA ARG A 22 -10.64 -2.86 20.31
C ARG A 22 -9.62 -3.33 19.28
N THR A 23 -10.08 -3.65 18.08
CA THR A 23 -9.22 -4.14 16.99
C THR A 23 -9.29 -3.22 15.77
N ALA A 24 -8.19 -3.10 15.05
CA ALA A 24 -8.11 -2.43 13.75
C ALA A 24 -7.35 -3.32 12.77
N ALA A 25 -7.94 -3.56 11.59
CA ALA A 25 -7.21 -4.13 10.48
C ALA A 25 -6.57 -3.01 9.65
N VAL A 26 -5.30 -3.18 9.31
CA VAL A 26 -4.57 -2.38 8.34
C VAL A 26 -4.11 -3.30 7.23
N GLY A 27 -4.50 -3.04 6.00
CA GLY A 27 -4.20 -3.87 4.83
C GLY A 27 -3.31 -3.19 3.82
N PHE A 28 -2.72 -4.00 2.95
CA PHE A 28 -2.04 -3.57 1.75
C PHE A 28 -2.43 -4.49 0.59
N TYR A 29 -2.64 -3.92 -0.60
CA TYR A 29 -2.99 -4.69 -1.79
C TYR A 29 -2.42 -4.07 -3.06
N ASN A 30 -1.60 -4.82 -3.79
CA ASN A 30 -1.29 -4.53 -5.19
C ASN A 30 -2.49 -4.99 -6.03
N VAL A 31 -3.13 -4.06 -6.76
CA VAL A 31 -4.41 -4.32 -7.45
C VAL A 31 -4.24 -4.67 -8.93
N GLU A 32 -3.03 -4.98 -9.36
CA GLU A 32 -2.71 -5.38 -10.75
C GLU A 32 -3.31 -4.42 -11.77
N ASN A 33 -2.77 -3.19 -11.89
CA ASN A 33 -3.16 -2.22 -12.91
C ASN A 33 -4.66 -1.84 -12.90
N LEU A 34 -5.09 -1.12 -11.86
CA LEU A 34 -6.42 -0.54 -11.81
C LEU A 34 -6.44 0.78 -12.58
N TRP A 35 -6.92 0.72 -13.79
CA TRP A 35 -7.06 1.83 -14.74
C TRP A 35 -8.52 2.17 -14.97
N ASP A 36 -8.80 3.40 -15.41
CA ASP A 36 -10.05 3.72 -16.07
C ASP A 36 -9.97 3.35 -17.57
N THR A 37 -10.96 3.74 -18.36
CA THR A 37 -11.01 3.39 -19.80
C THR A 37 -10.55 4.53 -20.70
N VAL A 38 -9.98 5.58 -20.12
CA VAL A 38 -9.62 6.82 -20.81
C VAL A 38 -8.11 6.88 -21.01
N LYS A 39 -7.67 7.15 -22.25
CA LYS A 39 -6.26 7.39 -22.51
C LYS A 39 -5.81 8.68 -21.84
N SER A 40 -4.82 8.57 -20.96
CA SER A 40 -4.32 9.67 -20.15
C SER A 40 -2.92 10.14 -20.54
N VAL A 41 -2.54 11.29 -20.05
CA VAL A 41 -1.21 11.88 -20.18
C VAL A 41 -0.77 12.39 -18.83
N ASP A 42 0.41 11.97 -18.39
CA ASP A 42 1.07 12.57 -17.25
C ASP A 42 1.92 13.76 -17.69
N TYR A 43 1.95 14.78 -16.84
CA TYR A 43 2.82 15.92 -17.05
C TYR A 43 3.36 16.51 -15.75
N ILE A 44 4.51 17.17 -15.89
CA ILE A 44 5.13 17.94 -14.83
C ILE A 44 4.84 19.41 -15.11
N ASP A 45 4.18 20.08 -14.18
CA ASP A 45 3.98 21.53 -14.22
C ASP A 45 5.12 22.25 -13.50
N ALA A 46 6.19 22.53 -14.24
CA ALA A 46 7.37 23.18 -13.70
C ALA A 46 7.14 24.67 -13.31
N THR A 47 5.93 25.22 -13.50
CA THR A 47 5.56 26.54 -12.95
C THR A 47 5.24 26.47 -11.47
N LEU A 48 5.02 25.26 -10.93
CA LEU A 48 4.73 25.01 -9.53
C LEU A 48 5.98 24.52 -8.79
N PRO A 49 6.07 24.75 -7.47
CA PRO A 49 7.10 24.11 -6.66
C PRO A 49 7.00 22.59 -6.72
N ALA A 50 8.13 21.88 -6.69
CA ALA A 50 8.19 20.42 -6.79
C ALA A 50 7.37 19.66 -5.70
N HIS A 51 7.15 20.30 -4.55
CA HIS A 51 6.32 19.75 -3.47
C HIS A 51 4.82 20.05 -3.62
N HIS A 52 4.43 20.84 -4.62
CA HIS A 52 3.01 21.17 -4.82
C HIS A 52 2.22 19.94 -5.30
N ILE A 53 1.00 19.76 -4.78
CA ILE A 53 0.15 18.60 -5.09
C ILE A 53 -0.10 18.42 -6.58
N ASN A 54 -0.17 19.50 -7.33
CA ASN A 54 -0.41 19.50 -8.78
C ASN A 54 0.90 19.59 -9.60
N PHE A 55 2.06 19.40 -9.00
CA PHE A 55 3.33 19.40 -9.74
C PHE A 55 3.40 18.22 -10.73
N HIS A 56 2.96 17.03 -10.32
CA HIS A 56 2.71 15.89 -11.20
C HIS A 56 1.22 15.70 -11.33
N ARG A 57 0.71 15.63 -12.56
CA ARG A 57 -0.72 15.41 -12.83
C ARG A 57 -0.94 14.42 -13.95
N SER A 58 -2.02 13.65 -13.84
CA SER A 58 -2.58 12.86 -14.94
C SER A 58 -3.87 13.48 -15.42
N VAL A 59 -4.02 13.63 -16.72
CA VAL A 59 -5.22 14.20 -17.35
C VAL A 59 -5.60 13.39 -18.60
N PRO A 60 -6.88 13.35 -18.96
CA PRO A 60 -7.31 12.79 -20.24
C PRO A 60 -6.58 13.44 -21.42
N LEU A 61 -6.17 12.63 -22.41
CA LEU A 61 -5.40 13.11 -23.57
C LEU A 61 -6.09 14.27 -24.29
N ASP A 62 -7.43 14.23 -24.39
CA ASP A 62 -8.20 15.29 -25.04
C ASP A 62 -8.18 16.62 -24.29
N SER A 63 -7.85 16.63 -23.01
CA SER A 63 -7.71 17.83 -22.20
C SER A 63 -6.47 18.64 -22.53
N LEU A 64 -5.50 18.07 -23.27
CA LEU A 64 -4.24 18.74 -23.65
C LEU A 64 -4.41 19.95 -24.56
N LYS A 65 -5.57 20.16 -25.17
CA LYS A 65 -5.84 21.35 -26.02
C LYS A 65 -5.60 22.68 -25.32
N TYR A 66 -5.62 22.68 -23.99
CA TYR A 66 -5.55 23.85 -23.13
C TYR A 66 -4.20 24.01 -22.39
N LEU A 67 -3.29 23.05 -22.54
CA LEU A 67 -1.96 23.15 -21.93
C LEU A 67 -1.01 23.84 -22.91
N GLU A 68 -0.50 25.03 -22.55
CA GLU A 68 0.59 25.68 -23.29
C GLU A 68 1.84 24.79 -23.22
N ILE A 69 2.06 24.06 -24.31
CA ILE A 69 3.29 23.28 -24.49
C ILE A 69 4.31 24.21 -25.10
N THR A 70 5.34 24.60 -24.35
CA THR A 70 6.44 25.38 -24.92
C THR A 70 7.16 24.54 -25.97
N LYS A 71 7.26 25.05 -27.21
CA LYS A 71 7.66 24.33 -28.41
C LYS A 71 9.13 23.85 -28.43
N ASP A 72 9.97 24.31 -27.53
CA ASP A 72 11.42 24.22 -27.71
C ASP A 72 12.15 23.21 -26.80
N TYR A 73 11.41 22.37 -26.07
CA TYR A 73 12.05 21.37 -25.22
C TYR A 73 12.41 20.10 -26.01
N LYS A 74 13.69 19.95 -26.34
CA LYS A 74 14.26 18.76 -27.02
C LYS A 74 15.14 17.90 -26.07
N GLY A 75 15.04 18.07 -24.77
CA GLY A 75 15.93 17.40 -23.84
C GLY A 75 15.36 16.19 -23.12
N PRO A 76 16.21 15.37 -22.52
CA PRO A 76 15.80 14.37 -21.56
C PRO A 76 15.19 15.06 -20.33
N TRP A 77 14.43 14.32 -19.58
CA TRP A 77 13.56 14.66 -18.46
C TRP A 77 14.25 15.35 -17.26
N ASP A 78 14.93 16.45 -17.49
CA ASP A 78 15.65 17.22 -16.48
C ASP A 78 15.02 18.62 -16.37
N TYR A 79 14.07 18.77 -15.46
CA TYR A 79 13.37 20.03 -15.23
C TYR A 79 14.20 21.05 -14.44
N GLU A 80 15.30 20.67 -13.79
CA GLU A 80 16.18 21.60 -13.08
C GLU A 80 16.88 22.59 -14.02
N ARG A 81 17.04 22.24 -15.30
CA ARG A 81 17.61 23.12 -16.32
C ARG A 81 16.67 24.22 -16.79
N ILE A 82 15.43 24.25 -16.32
CA ILE A 82 14.40 25.13 -16.86
C ILE A 82 13.94 26.15 -15.81
N LYS A 83 14.84 26.58 -14.94
CA LYS A 83 14.56 27.66 -13.99
C LYS A 83 14.14 28.92 -14.72
N GLY A 84 12.90 29.40 -14.50
CA GLY A 84 12.35 30.63 -15.01
C GLY A 84 11.50 30.56 -16.27
N GLN A 85 11.32 29.39 -16.88
CA GLN A 85 10.41 29.19 -18.02
C GLN A 85 9.19 28.35 -17.64
N LYS A 86 8.03 28.70 -18.19
CA LYS A 86 6.82 27.85 -18.09
C LYS A 86 7.02 26.60 -18.95
N VAL A 87 7.48 25.50 -18.35
CA VAL A 87 7.68 24.25 -19.07
C VAL A 87 6.76 23.20 -18.51
N VAL A 88 5.94 22.67 -19.39
CA VAL A 88 5.12 21.50 -19.15
C VAL A 88 5.79 20.31 -19.84
N ARG A 89 6.23 19.33 -19.04
CA ARG A 89 6.67 18.04 -19.55
C ARG A 89 5.48 17.11 -19.63
N LYS A 90 5.37 16.39 -20.70
CA LYS A 90 4.32 15.39 -20.88
C LYS A 90 4.91 14.02 -21.13
N GLN A 91 4.22 13.01 -20.58
CA GLN A 91 4.45 11.62 -20.87
C GLN A 91 3.09 11.01 -21.29
N ILE A 92 3.00 10.57 -22.54
CA ILE A 92 1.80 9.85 -23.01
C ILE A 92 1.89 8.45 -22.42
N LEU A 93 0.89 8.09 -21.61
CA LEU A 93 0.80 6.78 -21.00
C LEU A 93 0.41 5.71 -22.00
N SER A 94 0.66 4.46 -21.65
CA SER A 94 0.22 3.31 -22.42
C SER A 94 -1.30 3.36 -22.63
N ASP A 95 -1.74 2.94 -23.81
CA ASP A 95 -3.17 2.77 -24.09
C ASP A 95 -3.65 1.33 -23.97
N ASP A 96 -2.87 0.46 -23.30
CA ASP A 96 -3.20 -0.95 -23.07
C ASP A 96 -4.55 -1.14 -22.37
N PHE A 97 -4.92 -0.18 -21.51
CA PHE A 97 -6.15 -0.21 -20.72
C PHE A 97 -7.24 0.69 -21.32
N THR A 98 -7.44 0.63 -22.63
CA THR A 98 -8.52 1.34 -23.34
C THR A 98 -9.39 0.39 -24.15
N PRO A 99 -10.64 0.77 -24.50
CA PRO A 99 -11.51 -0.08 -25.30
C PRO A 99 -10.97 -0.41 -26.71
N LYS A 100 -10.02 0.38 -27.21
CA LYS A 100 -9.41 0.20 -28.54
C LYS A 100 -8.09 -0.58 -28.50
N SER A 101 -7.60 -0.91 -27.32
CA SER A 101 -6.38 -1.68 -27.14
C SER A 101 -6.57 -3.18 -27.43
N ASN A 102 -5.48 -3.93 -27.53
CA ASN A 102 -5.53 -5.39 -27.64
C ASN A 102 -6.25 -6.04 -26.46
N LYS A 103 -6.19 -5.43 -25.28
CA LYS A 103 -6.91 -5.89 -24.06
C LYS A 103 -8.41 -5.67 -24.16
N ASN A 104 -8.88 -4.85 -25.11
CA ASN A 104 -10.29 -4.48 -25.24
C ASN A 104 -10.89 -4.09 -23.87
N TYR A 105 -10.19 -3.20 -23.15
CA TYR A 105 -10.52 -2.82 -21.78
C TYR A 105 -11.76 -1.93 -21.75
N THR A 106 -12.92 -2.58 -21.82
CA THR A 106 -14.22 -1.91 -21.84
C THR A 106 -14.63 -1.44 -20.44
N TYR A 107 -15.62 -0.53 -20.40
CA TYR A 107 -16.23 -0.08 -19.15
C TYR A 107 -16.76 -1.25 -18.29
N ASN A 108 -17.30 -2.31 -18.92
CA ASN A 108 -17.79 -3.49 -18.18
C ASN A 108 -16.64 -4.25 -17.49
N ILE A 109 -15.50 -4.39 -18.13
CA ILE A 109 -14.30 -5.01 -17.54
C ILE A 109 -13.81 -4.14 -16.36
N TYR A 110 -13.74 -2.82 -16.56
CA TYR A 110 -13.39 -1.88 -15.50
C TYR A 110 -14.30 -2.02 -14.28
N GLN A 111 -15.63 -2.01 -14.47
CA GLN A 111 -16.58 -2.18 -13.38
C GLN A 111 -16.44 -3.54 -12.68
N GLN A 112 -16.23 -4.61 -13.44
CA GLN A 112 -16.01 -5.94 -12.86
C GLN A 112 -14.73 -5.99 -12.02
N LYS A 113 -13.65 -5.36 -12.50
CA LYS A 113 -12.39 -5.26 -11.75
C LYS A 113 -12.55 -4.45 -10.46
N LEU A 114 -13.23 -3.31 -10.51
CA LEU A 114 -13.56 -2.52 -9.31
C LEU A 114 -14.34 -3.35 -8.29
N LYS A 115 -15.38 -4.07 -8.74
CA LYS A 115 -16.20 -4.93 -7.89
C LYS A 115 -15.37 -6.04 -7.23
N ASN A 116 -14.51 -6.71 -8.01
CA ASN A 116 -13.65 -7.78 -7.52
C ASN A 116 -12.68 -7.29 -6.45
N ILE A 117 -11.99 -6.17 -6.70
CA ILE A 117 -11.04 -5.56 -5.74
C ILE A 117 -11.77 -5.11 -4.48
N ALA A 118 -12.94 -4.47 -4.61
CA ALA A 118 -13.73 -4.01 -3.48
C ALA A 118 -14.20 -5.17 -2.60
N GLN A 119 -14.59 -6.30 -3.18
CA GLN A 119 -14.92 -7.51 -2.44
C GLN A 119 -13.72 -7.95 -1.59
N VAL A 120 -12.54 -8.11 -2.21
CA VAL A 120 -11.32 -8.53 -1.51
C VAL A 120 -11.02 -7.61 -0.34
N ILE A 121 -10.99 -6.28 -0.59
CA ILE A 121 -10.70 -5.29 0.45
C ILE A 121 -11.69 -5.41 1.62
N SER A 122 -12.98 -5.58 1.34
CA SER A 122 -14.01 -5.68 2.39
C SER A 122 -13.83 -6.87 3.33
N GLU A 123 -13.11 -7.90 2.89
CA GLU A 123 -12.93 -9.16 3.62
C GLU A 123 -11.57 -9.26 4.34
N ILE A 124 -10.60 -8.38 4.01
CA ILE A 124 -9.26 -8.36 4.66
C ILE A 124 -9.43 -8.18 6.18
N GLY A 125 -8.96 -9.13 6.95
CA GLY A 125 -9.00 -9.08 8.42
C GLY A 125 -10.40 -9.19 9.04
N PHE A 126 -11.46 -9.37 8.24
CA PHE A 126 -12.87 -9.40 8.70
C PHE A 126 -13.12 -10.45 9.78
N LYS A 127 -12.45 -11.61 9.71
CA LYS A 127 -12.59 -12.67 10.73
C LYS A 127 -12.24 -12.19 12.16
N TYR A 128 -11.35 -11.16 12.27
CA TYR A 128 -10.90 -10.60 13.54
C TYR A 128 -11.68 -9.35 13.96
N THR A 129 -11.99 -8.48 13.01
CA THR A 129 -12.53 -7.14 13.29
C THR A 129 -14.04 -7.05 13.08
N LYS A 130 -14.66 -8.02 12.38
CA LYS A 130 -16.06 -8.00 11.94
C LYS A 130 -16.44 -6.78 11.10
N THR A 131 -15.43 -6.11 10.54
CA THR A 131 -15.59 -4.95 9.65
C THR A 131 -14.48 -4.96 8.60
N ALA A 132 -14.62 -4.17 7.54
CA ALA A 132 -13.55 -3.93 6.58
C ALA A 132 -12.36 -3.22 7.27
N PRO A 133 -11.15 -3.25 6.69
CA PRO A 133 -9.96 -2.63 7.26
C PRO A 133 -10.16 -1.14 7.57
N ALA A 134 -9.57 -0.66 8.66
CA ALA A 134 -9.57 0.77 8.98
C ALA A 134 -8.77 1.59 7.97
N VAL A 135 -7.67 1.01 7.47
CA VAL A 135 -6.74 1.63 6.51
C VAL A 135 -6.26 0.57 5.52
N VAL A 136 -6.16 0.94 4.24
CA VAL A 136 -5.57 0.08 3.19
C VAL A 136 -4.65 0.90 2.29
N GLY A 137 -3.40 0.46 2.17
CA GLY A 137 -2.49 0.92 1.12
C GLY A 137 -2.78 0.19 -0.19
N LEU A 138 -2.78 0.93 -1.29
CA LEU A 138 -3.01 0.41 -2.63
C LEU A 138 -1.88 0.82 -3.56
N VAL A 139 -1.51 -0.05 -4.47
CA VAL A 139 -0.55 0.26 -5.54
C VAL A 139 -1.04 -0.28 -6.88
N GLU A 140 -0.44 0.21 -7.96
CA GLU A 140 -0.87 -0.02 -9.34
C GLU A 140 -2.26 0.55 -9.63
N VAL A 141 -2.52 1.73 -9.10
CA VAL A 141 -3.68 2.55 -9.43
C VAL A 141 -3.27 3.66 -10.39
N GLU A 142 -4.09 3.98 -11.37
CA GLU A 142 -3.77 4.99 -12.38
C GLU A 142 -3.89 6.42 -11.84
N ASN A 143 -4.98 6.71 -11.12
CA ASN A 143 -5.29 8.07 -10.70
C ASN A 143 -6.23 8.06 -9.48
N ARG A 144 -6.50 9.27 -8.94
CA ARG A 144 -7.40 9.44 -7.81
C ARG A 144 -8.83 8.96 -8.11
N GLN A 145 -9.31 9.18 -9.34
CA GLN A 145 -10.68 8.88 -9.73
C GLN A 145 -10.98 7.37 -9.70
N VAL A 146 -10.04 6.53 -10.13
CA VAL A 146 -10.21 5.07 -10.03
C VAL A 146 -10.27 4.60 -8.57
N VAL A 147 -9.50 5.23 -7.66
CA VAL A 147 -9.52 4.90 -6.22
C VAL A 147 -10.83 5.37 -5.59
N GLU A 148 -11.33 6.54 -5.95
CA GLU A 148 -12.64 7.03 -5.50
C GLU A 148 -13.77 6.10 -6.01
N ALA A 149 -13.75 5.72 -7.29
CA ALA A 149 -14.71 4.76 -7.86
C ALA A 149 -14.68 3.39 -7.15
N LEU A 150 -13.49 2.93 -6.73
CA LEU A 150 -13.33 1.72 -5.95
C LEU A 150 -14.02 1.84 -4.57
N THR A 151 -13.87 2.97 -3.87
CA THR A 151 -14.49 3.17 -2.55
C THR A 151 -16.01 3.24 -2.61
N GLN A 152 -16.58 3.57 -3.78
CA GLN A 152 -18.03 3.65 -4.01
C GLN A 152 -18.68 2.32 -4.39
N GLN A 153 -17.91 1.24 -4.55
CA GLN A 153 -18.47 -0.08 -4.80
C GLN A 153 -19.31 -0.57 -3.61
N ASP A 154 -20.36 -1.36 -3.89
CA ASP A 154 -21.34 -1.83 -2.88
C ASP A 154 -20.70 -2.48 -1.65
N ALA A 155 -19.60 -3.20 -1.84
CA ALA A 155 -18.88 -3.84 -0.74
C ALA A 155 -18.21 -2.85 0.21
N LEU A 156 -17.86 -1.64 -0.26
CA LEU A 156 -17.07 -0.65 0.48
C LEU A 156 -17.83 0.62 0.86
N LYS A 157 -18.80 1.07 0.07
CA LYS A 157 -19.45 2.39 0.23
C LYS A 157 -20.03 2.64 1.63
N LYS A 158 -20.51 1.59 2.32
CA LYS A 158 -21.06 1.70 3.68
C LYS A 158 -20.02 2.06 4.75
N TYR A 159 -18.74 1.91 4.45
CA TYR A 159 -17.64 2.21 5.38
C TYR A 159 -17.11 3.63 5.26
N ASP A 160 -17.59 4.42 4.31
CA ASP A 160 -17.23 5.82 4.06
C ASP A 160 -15.72 6.06 4.05
N TYR A 161 -15.05 5.43 3.08
CA TYR A 161 -13.60 5.59 2.92
C TYR A 161 -13.23 6.97 2.37
N GLY A 162 -12.26 7.62 3.02
CA GLY A 162 -11.50 8.73 2.43
C GLY A 162 -10.36 8.21 1.58
N VAL A 163 -9.86 9.05 0.67
CA VAL A 163 -8.77 8.72 -0.27
C VAL A 163 -7.64 9.73 -0.11
N VAL A 164 -6.40 9.24 0.03
CA VAL A 164 -5.17 10.02 -0.15
C VAL A 164 -4.42 9.46 -1.35
N HIS A 165 -4.15 10.32 -2.33
CA HIS A 165 -3.47 9.97 -3.56
C HIS A 165 -2.71 11.17 -4.09
N TYR A 166 -1.52 10.92 -4.62
CA TYR A 166 -0.69 11.87 -5.34
C TYR A 166 -0.16 11.19 -6.60
N ASN A 167 -0.19 11.88 -7.73
CA ASN A 167 0.41 11.36 -8.95
C ASN A 167 1.93 11.31 -8.82
N SER A 168 2.50 10.20 -9.24
CA SER A 168 3.92 10.03 -9.55
C SER A 168 4.15 10.26 -11.05
N PHE A 169 5.41 10.43 -11.47
CA PHE A 169 5.73 10.51 -12.89
C PHE A 169 6.32 9.18 -13.39
N ASP A 170 5.70 8.08 -12.99
CA ASP A 170 6.08 6.72 -13.41
C ASP A 170 5.81 6.50 -14.91
N ALA A 171 6.72 5.81 -15.60
CA ALA A 171 6.62 5.60 -17.03
C ALA A 171 5.40 4.77 -17.49
N ARG A 172 4.83 3.95 -16.58
CA ARG A 172 3.59 3.22 -16.84
C ARG A 172 2.35 4.03 -16.51
N GLY A 173 2.48 5.09 -15.67
CA GLY A 173 1.37 5.90 -15.18
C GLY A 173 0.61 5.23 -14.04
N ILE A 174 1.32 4.52 -13.19
CA ILE A 174 0.76 3.90 -12.00
C ILE A 174 1.27 4.57 -10.74
N ASP A 175 0.40 4.66 -9.76
CA ASP A 175 0.61 5.36 -8.51
C ASP A 175 0.42 4.49 -7.29
N VAL A 176 0.62 5.10 -6.14
CA VAL A 176 0.28 4.57 -4.82
C VAL A 176 -0.84 5.39 -4.20
N ALA A 177 -1.69 4.74 -3.42
CA ALA A 177 -2.79 5.40 -2.72
C ALA A 177 -3.00 4.82 -1.32
N LEU A 178 -3.75 5.55 -0.50
CA LEU A 178 -4.23 5.07 0.79
C LEU A 178 -5.71 5.38 0.91
N ILE A 179 -6.51 4.37 1.26
CA ILE A 179 -7.91 4.53 1.64
C ILE A 179 -8.09 4.27 3.13
N TYR A 180 -9.00 4.99 3.77
CA TYR A 180 -9.20 4.91 5.21
C TYR A 180 -10.65 5.17 5.61
N GLN A 181 -11.17 4.44 6.60
CA GLN A 181 -12.48 4.71 7.16
C GLN A 181 -12.46 6.04 7.93
N LYS A 182 -13.20 7.05 7.47
CA LYS A 182 -13.24 8.40 8.08
C LYS A 182 -13.67 8.40 9.55
N LYS A 183 -14.48 7.43 9.96
CA LYS A 183 -14.88 7.25 11.37
C LYS A 183 -13.75 6.80 12.28
N ARG A 184 -12.68 6.21 11.74
CA ARG A 184 -11.60 5.58 12.51
C ARG A 184 -10.28 6.31 12.39
N PHE A 185 -10.00 6.85 11.21
CA PHE A 185 -8.73 7.53 10.95
C PHE A 185 -8.99 8.95 10.43
N THR A 186 -8.40 9.93 11.13
CA THR A 186 -8.40 11.34 10.75
C THR A 186 -7.02 11.71 10.23
N VAL A 187 -6.91 12.03 8.95
CA VAL A 187 -5.66 12.49 8.34
C VAL A 187 -5.32 13.87 8.88
N THR A 188 -4.11 14.04 9.43
CA THR A 188 -3.59 15.34 9.91
C THR A 188 -2.55 15.93 8.96
N ASN A 189 -1.83 15.08 8.22
CA ASN A 189 -0.88 15.49 7.20
C ASN A 189 -0.70 14.39 6.16
N SER A 190 -0.48 14.77 4.91
CA SER A 190 -0.08 13.83 3.87
C SER A 190 0.82 14.53 2.85
N TYR A 191 1.75 13.77 2.30
CA TYR A 191 2.65 14.23 1.24
C TYR A 191 3.24 13.02 0.50
N LYS A 192 3.85 13.30 -0.63
CA LYS A 192 4.66 12.34 -1.36
C LYS A 192 6.15 12.70 -1.30
N LYS A 193 6.99 11.68 -1.40
CA LYS A 193 8.44 11.84 -1.54
C LYS A 193 8.90 11.16 -2.82
N GLU A 194 9.51 11.96 -3.69
CA GLU A 194 10.03 11.47 -4.96
C GLU A 194 11.26 10.59 -4.72
N LEU A 195 11.24 9.38 -5.30
CA LEU A 195 12.43 8.52 -5.37
C LEU A 195 13.31 8.99 -6.54
N VAL A 196 14.41 9.66 -6.19
CA VAL A 196 15.34 10.24 -7.18
C VAL A 196 16.29 9.16 -7.67
N LEU A 197 16.11 8.72 -8.92
CA LEU A 197 16.95 7.72 -9.57
C LEU A 197 17.56 8.26 -10.86
N PHE A 198 18.72 7.74 -11.22
CA PHE A 198 19.39 8.03 -12.47
C PHE A 198 19.76 6.75 -13.20
N ARG A 199 19.69 6.77 -14.52
CA ARG A 199 20.21 5.71 -15.38
C ARG A 199 21.73 5.84 -15.54
N GLU A 200 22.36 4.83 -16.09
CA GLU A 200 23.81 4.83 -16.36
C GLU A 200 24.25 6.00 -17.27
N ASP A 201 23.37 6.47 -18.15
CA ASP A 201 23.60 7.62 -19.02
C ASP A 201 23.41 8.99 -18.29
N GLY A 202 23.22 8.98 -16.99
CA GLY A 202 23.03 10.18 -16.15
C GLY A 202 21.65 10.82 -16.25
N LYS A 203 20.72 10.24 -17.02
CA LYS A 203 19.36 10.79 -17.16
C LYS A 203 18.48 10.36 -15.99
N ARG A 204 17.55 11.22 -15.60
CA ARG A 204 16.54 10.90 -14.60
C ARG A 204 15.72 9.66 -15.02
N GLU A 205 15.53 8.76 -14.07
CA GLU A 205 14.57 7.66 -14.16
C GLU A 205 13.46 7.92 -13.15
N TYR A 206 12.26 8.10 -13.66
CA TYR A 206 11.08 8.34 -12.83
C TYR A 206 10.42 7.02 -12.47
N THR A 207 9.87 6.96 -11.27
CA THR A 207 9.17 5.79 -10.74
C THR A 207 8.10 6.26 -9.75
N ARG A 208 7.43 5.31 -9.07
CA ARG A 208 6.42 5.63 -8.07
C ARG A 208 7.06 6.33 -6.88
N ASP A 209 6.38 7.36 -6.40
CA ASP A 209 6.78 8.11 -5.21
C ASP A 209 6.35 7.37 -3.94
N LEU A 210 7.06 7.61 -2.84
CA LEU A 210 6.64 7.17 -1.52
C LEU A 210 5.48 8.05 -1.04
N LEU A 211 4.35 7.46 -0.67
CA LEU A 211 3.23 8.17 -0.04
C LEU A 211 3.36 8.10 1.49
N VAL A 212 3.31 9.26 2.15
CA VAL A 212 3.32 9.38 3.61
C VAL A 212 2.02 10.01 4.08
N VAL A 213 1.32 9.33 5.00
CA VAL A 213 0.05 9.80 5.56
C VAL A 213 0.08 9.68 7.08
N SER A 214 0.07 10.82 7.77
CA SER A 214 0.02 10.88 9.24
C SER A 214 -1.38 11.24 9.71
N GLY A 215 -1.79 10.73 10.86
CA GLY A 215 -3.10 11.02 11.41
C GLY A 215 -3.35 10.37 12.76
N ILE A 216 -4.64 10.37 13.14
CA ILE A 216 -5.12 9.80 14.40
C ILE A 216 -5.99 8.59 14.07
N LEU A 217 -5.54 7.39 14.46
CA LEU A 217 -6.29 6.14 14.36
C LEU A 217 -6.88 5.80 15.73
N ASP A 218 -8.20 5.89 15.86
CA ASP A 218 -8.90 5.57 17.11
C ASP A 218 -8.28 6.23 18.36
N GLY A 219 -7.83 7.49 18.21
CA GLY A 219 -7.23 8.29 19.27
C GLY A 219 -5.70 8.26 19.34
N GLU A 220 -5.01 7.43 18.54
CA GLU A 220 -3.55 7.30 18.57
C GLU A 220 -2.88 7.89 17.34
N LYS A 221 -1.71 8.51 17.53
CA LYS A 221 -0.91 9.06 16.43
C LYS A 221 -0.24 7.93 15.65
N VAL A 222 -0.58 7.80 14.38
CA VAL A 222 -0.02 6.79 13.46
C VAL A 222 0.38 7.46 12.15
N ALA A 223 1.48 7.00 11.55
CA ALA A 223 1.83 7.34 10.18
C ALA A 223 1.96 6.07 9.33
N PHE A 224 1.40 6.15 8.13
CA PHE A 224 1.42 5.12 7.12
C PHE A 224 2.33 5.53 5.97
N PHE A 225 3.13 4.58 5.48
CA PHE A 225 4.04 4.76 4.36
C PHE A 225 3.66 3.72 3.30
N VAL A 226 3.10 4.15 2.17
CA VAL A 226 2.74 3.24 1.07
C VAL A 226 3.83 3.28 0.02
N ASN A 227 4.36 2.10 -0.28
CA ASN A 227 5.52 1.89 -1.14
C ASN A 227 5.16 1.04 -2.35
N HIS A 228 5.74 1.37 -3.51
CA HIS A 228 5.86 0.44 -4.63
C HIS A 228 7.26 0.59 -5.23
N TRP A 229 8.19 -0.23 -4.75
CA TRP A 229 9.60 -0.12 -5.13
C TRP A 229 9.85 -0.52 -6.58
N PRO A 230 11.00 -0.12 -7.15
CA PRO A 230 11.40 -0.52 -8.49
C PRO A 230 11.42 -2.04 -8.65
N SER A 231 10.79 -2.54 -9.73
CA SER A 231 10.69 -3.98 -10.00
C SER A 231 12.05 -4.59 -10.32
N ARG A 232 12.14 -5.92 -10.28
CA ARG A 232 13.35 -6.69 -10.66
C ARG A 232 13.57 -6.73 -12.19
N ARG A 233 13.06 -5.74 -12.93
CA ARG A 233 13.23 -5.65 -14.38
C ARG A 233 14.71 -5.54 -14.74
N GLY A 234 15.16 -6.36 -15.70
CA GLY A 234 16.57 -6.47 -16.08
C GLY A 234 17.38 -7.43 -15.20
N GLY A 235 16.77 -8.00 -14.16
CA GLY A 235 17.38 -8.91 -13.20
C GLY A 235 17.45 -8.34 -11.79
N GLU A 236 17.49 -9.22 -10.82
CA GLU A 236 17.47 -8.84 -9.40
C GLU A 236 18.70 -8.00 -9.03
N ALA A 237 19.89 -8.46 -9.41
CA ALA A 237 21.16 -7.78 -9.12
C ALA A 237 21.27 -6.41 -9.79
N VAL A 238 20.82 -6.28 -11.05
CA VAL A 238 20.86 -5.02 -11.82
C VAL A 238 19.92 -3.96 -11.20
N SER A 239 18.76 -4.39 -10.73
CA SER A 239 17.75 -3.47 -10.15
C SER A 239 17.92 -3.25 -8.65
N MET A 240 18.73 -4.04 -7.95
CA MET A 240 18.93 -3.96 -6.49
C MET A 240 19.36 -2.56 -6.01
N PRO A 241 20.29 -1.83 -6.67
CA PRO A 241 20.64 -0.47 -6.22
C PRO A 241 19.46 0.49 -6.14
N LYS A 242 18.47 0.35 -7.03
CA LYS A 242 17.25 1.19 -7.03
C LYS A 242 16.35 0.87 -5.84
N ARG A 243 16.21 -0.40 -5.46
CA ARG A 243 15.46 -0.82 -4.27
C ARG A 243 16.19 -0.44 -2.99
N ASN A 244 17.52 -0.51 -2.98
CA ASN A 244 18.32 -0.01 -1.85
C ASN A 244 18.12 1.51 -1.65
N ALA A 245 18.08 2.29 -2.72
CA ALA A 245 17.77 3.73 -2.67
C ALA A 245 16.35 3.99 -2.12
N ALA A 246 15.38 3.18 -2.53
CA ALA A 246 14.01 3.27 -2.01
C ALA A 246 13.94 2.91 -0.51
N ALA A 247 14.72 1.92 -0.05
CA ALA A 247 14.82 1.55 1.36
C ALA A 247 15.45 2.69 2.21
N VAL A 248 16.47 3.35 1.67
CA VAL A 248 17.10 4.53 2.32
C VAL A 248 16.09 5.67 2.44
N LEU A 249 15.36 5.98 1.36
CA LEU A 249 14.33 7.02 1.36
C LEU A 249 13.25 6.72 2.40
N LEU A 250 12.72 5.50 2.43
CA LEU A 250 11.72 5.09 3.41
C LEU A 250 12.25 5.25 4.84
N LYS A 251 13.48 4.80 5.10
CA LYS A 251 14.12 4.95 6.42
C LYS A 251 14.21 6.42 6.84
N GLN A 252 14.67 7.28 5.94
CA GLN A 252 14.81 8.71 6.22
C GLN A 252 13.47 9.36 6.62
N GLU A 253 12.38 9.03 5.90
CA GLU A 253 11.05 9.57 6.20
C GLU A 253 10.48 8.99 7.51
N MET A 254 10.69 7.72 7.79
CA MET A 254 10.29 7.09 9.05
C MET A 254 11.06 7.67 10.24
N ASP A 255 12.37 7.81 10.13
CA ASP A 255 13.22 8.40 11.19
C ASP A 255 12.84 9.85 11.46
N ALA A 256 12.65 10.66 10.42
CA ALA A 256 12.26 12.07 10.56
C ALA A 256 10.92 12.26 11.31
N LEU A 257 9.95 11.36 11.13
CA LEU A 257 8.70 11.40 11.89
C LEU A 257 8.89 10.92 13.33
N ARG A 258 9.73 9.91 13.55
CA ARG A 258 10.07 9.39 14.89
C ARG A 258 10.84 10.43 15.71
N GLU A 259 11.78 11.14 15.12
CA GLU A 259 12.52 12.23 15.77
C GLU A 259 11.60 13.37 16.22
N LYS A 260 10.63 13.76 15.37
CA LYS A 260 9.64 14.79 15.71
C LYS A 260 8.65 14.34 16.79
N ASN A 261 8.34 13.05 16.85
CA ASN A 261 7.41 12.47 17.80
C ASN A 261 7.81 11.01 18.10
N PRO A 262 8.59 10.75 19.16
CA PRO A 262 9.05 9.42 19.51
C PRO A 262 7.94 8.39 19.78
N ASN A 263 6.74 8.87 20.13
CA ASN A 263 5.59 8.01 20.44
C ASN A 263 4.71 7.72 19.20
N ILE A 264 5.00 8.30 18.03
CA ILE A 264 4.23 8.01 16.82
C ILE A 264 4.43 6.56 16.42
N LYS A 265 3.34 5.88 16.08
CA LYS A 265 3.37 4.53 15.55
C LYS A 265 3.57 4.58 14.04
N LEU A 266 4.58 3.88 13.53
CA LEU A 266 4.92 3.89 12.11
C LEU A 266 4.61 2.53 11.49
N ILE A 267 3.89 2.54 10.37
CA ILE A 267 3.54 1.35 9.59
C ILE A 267 3.91 1.60 8.13
N ALA A 268 4.96 0.94 7.67
CA ALA A 268 5.30 0.91 6.25
C ALA A 268 4.70 -0.34 5.60
N MET A 269 4.05 -0.16 4.47
CA MET A 269 3.45 -1.24 3.69
C MET A 269 3.73 -1.04 2.21
N GLY A 270 3.78 -2.12 1.45
CA GLY A 270 4.05 -1.99 0.02
C GLY A 270 4.32 -3.29 -0.70
N ASP A 271 4.31 -3.20 -2.03
CA ASP A 271 5.04 -4.09 -2.91
C ASP A 271 6.50 -3.59 -2.99
N PHE A 272 7.36 -4.22 -2.22
CA PHE A 272 8.75 -3.83 -2.13
C PHE A 272 9.61 -4.44 -3.25
N ASN A 273 9.05 -5.31 -4.09
CA ASN A 273 9.77 -6.02 -5.14
C ASN A 273 11.05 -6.74 -4.66
N ASP A 274 11.16 -6.94 -3.35
CA ASP A 274 12.23 -7.66 -2.64
C ASP A 274 11.62 -8.57 -1.59
N ASP A 275 12.22 -9.75 -1.41
CA ASP A 275 11.83 -10.65 -0.34
C ASP A 275 12.32 -10.15 1.03
N PRO A 276 11.68 -10.52 2.15
CA PRO A 276 12.03 -10.03 3.49
C PRO A 276 13.48 -10.28 3.91
N ILE A 277 14.16 -11.19 3.23
CA ILE A 277 15.58 -11.51 3.45
C ILE A 277 16.54 -10.65 2.63
N SER A 278 16.03 -9.82 1.71
CA SER A 278 16.87 -9.01 0.83
C SER A 278 17.66 -7.96 1.61
N PRO A 279 18.88 -7.60 1.16
CA PRO A 279 19.75 -6.64 1.83
C PRO A 279 19.11 -5.27 2.02
N SER A 280 18.16 -4.88 1.16
CA SER A 280 17.39 -3.61 1.25
C SER A 280 16.74 -3.43 2.62
N PHE A 281 16.22 -4.50 3.24
CA PHE A 281 15.57 -4.41 4.55
C PHE A 281 16.57 -4.28 5.69
N LYS A 282 17.49 -5.25 5.85
CA LYS A 282 18.40 -5.24 7.01
C LYS A 282 19.48 -4.16 6.90
N ASN A 283 20.08 -4.00 5.72
CA ASN A 283 21.23 -3.12 5.57
C ASN A 283 20.84 -1.64 5.36
N HIS A 284 19.74 -1.38 4.65
CA HIS A 284 19.35 -0.03 4.25
C HIS A 284 18.15 0.51 5.04
N LEU A 285 17.06 -0.25 5.18
CA LEU A 285 15.90 0.15 5.97
C LEU A 285 16.14 -0.02 7.49
N LYS A 286 17.10 -0.89 7.89
CA LYS A 286 17.35 -1.26 9.28
C LYS A 286 16.14 -1.95 9.92
N ALA A 287 15.47 -2.80 9.15
CA ALA A 287 14.38 -3.65 9.60
C ALA A 287 14.87 -5.08 9.85
N VAL A 288 14.49 -5.64 11.00
CA VAL A 288 14.87 -6.99 11.44
C VAL A 288 13.67 -7.93 11.47
N GLY A 289 13.94 -9.22 11.30
CA GLY A 289 12.90 -10.27 11.29
C GLY A 289 12.69 -10.96 12.64
N ASP A 290 13.50 -10.66 13.63
CA ASP A 290 13.33 -11.13 15.02
C ASP A 290 13.16 -9.92 15.96
N GLU A 291 12.11 -9.95 16.76
CA GLU A 291 11.82 -8.90 17.75
C GLU A 291 12.97 -8.71 18.75
N LYS A 292 13.74 -9.77 19.03
CA LYS A 292 14.90 -9.73 19.91
C LYS A 292 16.07 -8.90 19.36
N GLU A 293 16.11 -8.68 18.04
CA GLU A 293 17.11 -7.84 17.38
C GLU A 293 16.73 -6.35 17.40
N LEU A 294 15.51 -5.98 17.83
CA LEU A 294 15.05 -4.60 17.87
C LEU A 294 15.85 -3.77 18.89
N ASN A 295 16.52 -2.74 18.39
CA ASN A 295 17.29 -1.79 19.19
C ASN A 295 17.30 -0.41 18.49
N GLU A 296 18.14 0.52 18.91
CA GLU A 296 18.22 1.85 18.30
C GLU A 296 18.84 1.84 16.88
N GLU A 297 19.72 0.91 16.60
CA GLU A 297 20.29 0.74 15.24
C GLU A 297 19.29 0.07 14.29
N TYR A 298 18.47 -0.85 14.81
CA TYR A 298 17.45 -1.61 14.08
C TYR A 298 16.06 -1.33 14.68
N PRO A 299 15.48 -0.15 14.43
CA PRO A 299 14.24 0.28 15.08
C PRO A 299 12.96 -0.27 14.44
N TYR A 300 13.08 -1.00 13.34
CA TYR A 300 11.95 -1.48 12.56
C TYR A 300 11.87 -3.00 12.53
N PHE A 301 10.65 -3.52 12.63
CA PHE A 301 10.36 -4.95 12.65
C PHE A 301 9.61 -5.37 11.39
N ASN A 302 10.12 -6.44 10.74
CA ASN A 302 9.49 -7.06 9.59
C ASN A 302 9.01 -8.49 9.94
N PRO A 303 7.74 -8.69 10.31
CA PRO A 303 7.21 -10.01 10.66
C PRO A 303 7.18 -10.97 9.47
N MET A 304 7.19 -10.42 8.24
CA MET A 304 7.13 -11.20 7.02
C MET A 304 8.41 -12.03 6.81
N TYR A 305 9.53 -11.67 7.45
CA TYR A 305 10.77 -12.45 7.43
C TYR A 305 10.56 -13.89 7.90
N LYS A 306 9.92 -14.07 9.07
CA LYS A 306 9.63 -15.40 9.61
C LYS A 306 8.59 -16.16 8.77
N MET A 307 7.65 -15.44 8.15
CA MET A 307 6.65 -16.01 7.25
C MET A 307 7.29 -16.53 5.96
N TYR A 308 8.16 -15.73 5.34
CA TYR A 308 8.93 -16.12 4.16
C TYR A 308 9.76 -17.38 4.42
N LYS A 309 10.48 -17.45 5.56
CA LYS A 309 11.23 -18.64 5.96
C LYS A 309 10.39 -19.91 6.13
N LYS A 310 9.06 -19.75 6.31
CA LYS A 310 8.09 -20.86 6.36
C LYS A 310 7.44 -21.15 5.00
N GLY A 311 7.90 -20.53 3.93
CA GLY A 311 7.39 -20.73 2.57
C GLY A 311 6.11 -19.94 2.26
N VAL A 312 5.75 -18.93 3.05
CA VAL A 312 4.62 -18.05 2.73
C VAL A 312 5.04 -17.09 1.63
N ALA A 313 4.16 -16.88 0.65
CA ALA A 313 4.36 -15.99 -0.48
C ALA A 313 3.11 -15.11 -0.71
N SER A 314 3.29 -13.93 -1.31
CA SER A 314 2.19 -13.08 -1.76
C SER A 314 1.96 -13.13 -3.27
N LEU A 315 2.96 -13.59 -4.01
CA LEU A 315 2.89 -13.80 -5.47
C LEU A 315 3.81 -14.95 -5.88
N ALA A 316 3.70 -15.37 -7.13
CA ALA A 316 4.67 -16.27 -7.75
C ALA A 316 5.05 -15.76 -9.15
N TYR A 317 6.33 -15.82 -9.46
CA TYR A 317 6.87 -15.45 -10.75
C TYR A 317 7.79 -16.55 -11.27
N ARG A 318 7.48 -17.13 -12.45
CA ARG A 318 8.22 -18.25 -13.06
C ARG A 318 8.45 -19.39 -12.08
N ASP A 319 7.38 -19.82 -11.40
CA ASP A 319 7.33 -20.88 -10.39
C ASP A 319 8.17 -20.62 -9.12
N ALA A 320 8.71 -19.42 -8.98
CA ALA A 320 9.34 -18.98 -7.75
C ALA A 320 8.35 -18.19 -6.87
N PRO A 321 8.00 -18.70 -5.66
CA PRO A 321 7.18 -17.94 -4.72
C PRO A 321 8.00 -16.80 -4.11
N ASN A 322 7.42 -15.59 -4.05
CA ASN A 322 8.03 -14.41 -3.47
C ASN A 322 7.07 -13.76 -2.47
N LEU A 323 7.61 -13.06 -1.47
CA LEU A 323 6.84 -12.30 -0.49
C LEU A 323 7.21 -10.82 -0.60
N PHE A 324 6.81 -10.18 -1.72
CA PHE A 324 7.12 -8.78 -2.00
C PHE A 324 6.17 -7.81 -1.32
N ASP A 325 4.93 -8.26 -1.06
CA ASP A 325 3.93 -7.49 -0.34
C ASP A 325 4.17 -7.66 1.15
N GLN A 326 4.55 -6.57 1.84
CA GLN A 326 4.98 -6.63 3.24
C GLN A 326 4.43 -5.47 4.06
N ILE A 327 4.39 -5.67 5.39
CA ILE A 327 4.07 -4.64 6.38
C ILE A 327 5.16 -4.64 7.45
N ILE A 328 5.71 -3.46 7.71
CA ILE A 328 6.86 -3.24 8.60
C ILE A 328 6.47 -2.22 9.66
N TYR A 329 6.90 -2.41 10.90
CA TYR A 329 6.48 -1.63 12.04
C TYR A 329 7.63 -0.94 12.77
N SER A 330 7.35 0.20 13.40
CA SER A 330 8.20 0.73 14.45
C SER A 330 8.13 -0.12 15.73
N LYS A 331 9.21 -0.13 16.48
CA LYS A 331 9.38 -0.91 17.72
C LYS A 331 8.21 -0.76 18.72
N ASN A 332 7.67 0.46 18.88
CA ASN A 332 6.56 0.75 19.80
C ASN A 332 5.21 0.13 19.40
N LEU A 333 5.07 -0.40 18.17
CA LEU A 333 3.92 -1.23 17.77
C LEU A 333 4.10 -2.71 18.12
N VAL A 334 5.35 -3.17 18.28
CA VAL A 334 5.66 -4.57 18.57
C VAL A 334 5.59 -4.84 20.07
N SER A 335 6.18 -3.96 20.85
CA SER A 335 6.17 -4.00 22.33
C SER A 335 5.38 -2.80 22.84
N GLY A 336 4.05 -2.84 22.75
CA GLY A 336 3.19 -1.74 23.18
C GLY A 336 3.58 -1.19 24.55
N SER A 337 3.55 0.14 24.73
CA SER A 337 3.90 0.80 25.98
C SER A 337 2.85 0.60 27.06
N SER A 338 1.62 0.28 26.69
CA SER A 338 0.52 -0.09 27.61
C SER A 338 -0.53 -0.97 26.92
N ALA A 339 -1.37 -1.66 27.69
CA ALA A 339 -2.48 -2.45 27.18
C ALA A 339 -3.55 -1.58 26.47
N GLU A 340 -3.62 -0.29 26.79
CA GLU A 340 -4.58 0.67 26.21
C GLU A 340 -4.13 1.21 24.87
N GLU A 341 -2.91 0.92 24.42
CA GLU A 341 -2.35 1.34 23.15
C GLU A 341 -2.35 0.20 22.13
N TYR A 342 -2.55 0.56 20.86
CA TYR A 342 -2.45 -0.39 19.77
C TYR A 342 -1.06 -1.04 19.71
N ALA A 343 -1.06 -2.37 19.75
CA ALA A 343 0.08 -3.22 19.43
C ALA A 343 -0.30 -4.21 18.31
N VAL A 344 0.70 -4.72 17.62
CA VAL A 344 0.52 -5.75 16.60
C VAL A 344 0.08 -7.04 17.29
N TYR A 345 -1.13 -7.48 16.95
CA TYR A 345 -1.64 -8.78 17.38
C TYR A 345 -1.27 -9.88 16.39
N ARG A 346 -1.40 -9.60 15.06
CA ARG A 346 -1.19 -10.60 14.03
C ARG A 346 -0.94 -9.97 12.66
N THR A 347 -0.09 -10.61 11.86
CA THR A 347 0.16 -10.27 10.45
C THR A 347 -0.03 -11.50 9.60
N GLU A 348 -0.73 -11.38 8.47
CA GLU A 348 -1.05 -12.50 7.58
C GLU A 348 -1.04 -12.07 6.11
N VAL A 349 -0.82 -13.05 5.22
CA VAL A 349 -1.21 -12.98 3.81
C VAL A 349 -2.66 -13.42 3.69
N TYR A 350 -3.50 -12.64 3.01
CA TYR A 350 -4.92 -12.96 2.81
C TYR A 350 -5.09 -13.74 1.50
N ALA A 351 -5.15 -15.06 1.59
CA ALA A 351 -5.24 -15.97 0.45
C ALA A 351 -6.42 -16.97 0.56
N PRO A 352 -7.66 -16.48 0.58
CA PRO A 352 -8.83 -17.39 0.57
C PRO A 352 -8.91 -18.16 -0.75
N ALA A 353 -9.60 -19.29 -0.74
CA ALA A 353 -9.65 -20.22 -1.88
C ALA A 353 -10.12 -19.59 -3.21
N TYR A 354 -10.92 -18.51 -3.17
CA TYR A 354 -11.38 -17.84 -4.38
C TYR A 354 -10.33 -16.92 -5.02
N LEU A 355 -9.32 -16.50 -4.27
CA LEU A 355 -8.17 -15.74 -4.78
C LEU A 355 -7.08 -16.63 -5.39
N ILE A 356 -7.20 -17.95 -5.26
CA ILE A 356 -6.20 -18.91 -5.75
C ILE A 356 -6.65 -19.46 -7.10
N ASN A 357 -5.78 -19.39 -8.09
CA ASN A 357 -6.02 -20.02 -9.38
C ASN A 357 -6.04 -21.54 -9.23
N LYS A 358 -7.15 -22.17 -9.67
CA LYS A 358 -7.42 -23.59 -9.43
C LYS A 358 -6.91 -24.50 -10.54
N GLN A 359 -6.58 -23.96 -11.71
CA GLN A 359 -6.33 -24.75 -12.94
C GLN A 359 -5.19 -24.17 -13.79
N GLY A 360 -4.71 -24.98 -14.75
CA GLY A 360 -3.72 -24.57 -15.73
C GLY A 360 -2.31 -24.36 -15.17
N ASN A 361 -1.48 -23.67 -15.92
CA ASN A 361 -0.07 -23.42 -15.61
C ASN A 361 0.14 -22.54 -14.37
N TYR A 362 -0.87 -21.79 -13.98
CA TYR A 362 -0.85 -20.90 -12.82
C TYR A 362 -1.58 -21.47 -11.59
N LYS A 363 -1.81 -22.79 -11.54
CA LYS A 363 -2.46 -23.41 -10.38
C LYS A 363 -1.68 -23.12 -9.10
N GLY A 364 -2.38 -22.61 -8.10
CA GLY A 364 -1.78 -22.21 -6.81
C GLY A 364 -1.32 -20.76 -6.75
N TYR A 365 -1.20 -20.06 -7.87
CA TYR A 365 -0.90 -18.63 -7.94
C TYR A 365 -2.13 -17.79 -7.54
N PRO A 366 -1.95 -16.49 -7.23
CA PRO A 366 -3.07 -15.56 -7.18
C PRO A 366 -3.88 -15.60 -8.48
N PHE A 367 -5.20 -15.54 -8.36
CA PHE A 367 -6.09 -15.50 -9.51
C PHE A 367 -6.09 -14.10 -10.11
N ARG A 368 -5.13 -13.87 -10.98
CA ARG A 368 -4.85 -12.59 -11.62
C ARG A 368 -5.96 -12.12 -12.55
N SER A 369 -6.06 -10.80 -12.74
CA SER A 369 -7.05 -10.20 -13.64
C SER A 369 -6.75 -10.47 -15.11
N TRP A 370 -5.47 -10.62 -15.49
CA TRP A 370 -5.04 -10.71 -16.89
C TRP A 370 -4.16 -11.93 -17.16
N ASP A 371 -4.40 -12.57 -18.30
CA ASP A 371 -3.50 -13.55 -18.89
C ASP A 371 -3.15 -13.05 -20.32
N GLY A 372 -1.99 -12.43 -20.46
CA GLY A 372 -1.65 -11.64 -21.62
C GLY A 372 -2.64 -10.49 -21.83
N ASP A 373 -3.32 -10.46 -22.98
CA ASP A 373 -4.35 -9.45 -23.28
C ASP A 373 -5.78 -9.90 -22.93
N LYS A 374 -5.94 -11.11 -22.38
CA LYS A 374 -7.26 -11.65 -22.03
C LYS A 374 -7.62 -11.34 -20.58
N PHE A 375 -8.77 -10.70 -20.36
CA PHE A 375 -9.36 -10.56 -19.04
C PHE A 375 -9.86 -11.92 -18.53
N THR A 376 -9.41 -12.34 -17.36
CA THR A 376 -9.74 -13.66 -16.78
C THR A 376 -10.97 -13.62 -15.88
N GLY A 377 -11.40 -12.42 -15.46
CA GLY A 377 -12.39 -12.23 -14.42
C GLY A 377 -11.82 -12.38 -12.99
N GLY A 378 -10.49 -12.53 -12.86
CA GLY A 378 -9.80 -12.65 -11.58
C GLY A 378 -9.66 -11.31 -10.82
N TYR A 379 -8.75 -11.29 -9.85
CA TYR A 379 -8.64 -10.20 -8.87
C TYR A 379 -7.33 -9.43 -9.02
N SER A 380 -6.19 -10.08 -8.74
CA SER A 380 -4.83 -9.54 -8.86
C SER A 380 -3.83 -10.69 -8.95
N ASP A 381 -2.64 -10.42 -9.47
CA ASP A 381 -1.48 -11.33 -9.44
C ASP A 381 -0.72 -11.29 -8.12
N HIS A 382 -1.26 -10.57 -7.12
CA HIS A 382 -0.79 -10.52 -5.74
C HIS A 382 -1.89 -10.91 -4.74
N PHE A 383 -1.51 -11.56 -3.64
CA PHE A 383 -2.37 -11.69 -2.48
C PHE A 383 -2.21 -10.47 -1.57
N PRO A 384 -3.30 -9.92 -1.02
CA PRO A 384 -3.20 -8.87 -0.02
C PRO A 384 -2.46 -9.34 1.24
N VAL A 385 -1.82 -8.40 1.92
CA VAL A 385 -1.26 -8.61 3.26
C VAL A 385 -1.94 -7.69 4.26
N PHE A 386 -2.05 -8.12 5.52
CA PHE A 386 -2.68 -7.29 6.54
C PHE A 386 -2.12 -7.54 7.93
N THR A 387 -2.29 -6.56 8.78
CA THR A 387 -2.05 -6.68 10.22
C THR A 387 -3.30 -6.36 11.00
N ILE A 388 -3.47 -7.04 12.12
CA ILE A 388 -4.45 -6.70 13.15
C ILE A 388 -3.72 -6.01 14.29
N LEU A 389 -4.11 -4.77 14.54
CA LEU A 389 -3.75 -4.03 15.72
C LEU A 389 -4.80 -4.29 16.80
N GLN A 390 -4.36 -4.43 18.04
CA GLN A 390 -5.25 -4.69 19.17
C GLN A 390 -4.87 -3.84 20.36
N LYS A 391 -5.87 -3.37 21.09
CA LYS A 391 -5.74 -2.71 22.41
C LYS A 391 -6.92 -3.06 23.30
N GLU A 392 -6.82 -2.80 24.58
CA GLU A 392 -7.95 -2.86 25.50
C GLU A 392 -8.90 -1.69 25.21
N ALA A 393 -10.20 -1.96 25.24
CA ALA A 393 -11.20 -0.90 25.14
C ALA A 393 -11.34 -0.21 26.48
N LYS A 394 -11.36 1.13 26.45
CA LYS A 394 -11.74 1.93 27.62
C LYS A 394 -13.23 1.83 27.87
#